data_39a391ca066be055f1b0771b49292bb9
#
_entry.id   39a391ca066be055f1b0771b49292bb9
#
_cell.length_a   1.000
_cell.length_b   1.000
_cell.length_c   1.000
_cell.angle_alpha   90.00
_cell.angle_beta   90.00
_cell.angle_gamma   90.00
#
_symmetry.space_group_name_H-M   'P 1'
#
loop_
_entity.id
_entity.type
_entity.pdbx_description
1 polymer ?
#
loop_
_entity_poly.entity_id
_entity_poly.type
_entity_poly.pdbx_seq_one_letter_code
_entity_poly.pdbx_strand_id
1 'polypeptide(L)'
;MNLIGTQAFGLRLPLIKEGDHLIDEIVKNYTQVGTQDGDIVGVTESVVARNAGMYVGLEEIGQWIQNYKPQATHLVLYSPIFSRNRFLPILRGMLCAQNITKVTIISRDVDEVGNVIQHPITKVNYKECYKEWIEGAGKEFVWEYDSLIGLASYHGVREDMIRVNCKLHSDSIPFCDISLRDILHEKNSWGLLGMNAAGNDRLKLFPDKTYSQYFVNTLQETIKTKLGKDVEVMIYGDGVYKDPASGIWEWADPVVSPAWTNGLDGMPAEIKLKNAIDSGMSDGDIRVTIEANKTSKQQALGTTPRKIVDLLGSLMDLVSGSGDKGTPVVVVRDYFKKYVD
;
A
#
# COMPACT_ATOMS: atom_id res chain seq x y z
N MET A 1 -24.57 -17.55 24.61
CA MET A 1 -24.09 -16.36 23.89
C MET A 1 -22.64 -16.12 24.29
N ASN A 2 -21.71 -16.16 23.37
CA ASN A 2 -20.32 -15.81 23.66
C ASN A 2 -20.28 -14.27 23.86
N LEU A 3 -19.75 -13.82 24.98
CA LEU A 3 -19.66 -12.38 25.28
C LEU A 3 -18.50 -11.70 24.56
N ILE A 4 -17.56 -12.48 24.02
CA ILE A 4 -16.40 -11.96 23.31
C ILE A 4 -16.65 -12.15 21.81
N GLY A 5 -16.65 -11.06 21.09
CA GLY A 5 -16.74 -11.04 19.63
C GLY A 5 -15.37 -11.17 18.97
N THR A 6 -15.18 -10.46 17.84
CA THR A 6 -13.92 -10.43 17.12
C THR A 6 -12.78 -9.95 18.02
N GLN A 7 -11.69 -10.71 18.01
CA GLN A 7 -10.45 -10.37 18.70
C GLN A 7 -9.35 -10.16 17.67
N ALA A 8 -8.45 -9.20 17.92
CA ALA A 8 -7.28 -8.99 17.10
C ALA A 8 -6.06 -8.74 17.96
N PHE A 9 -4.94 -9.42 17.68
CA PHE A 9 -3.71 -9.27 18.46
C PHE A 9 -2.47 -9.47 17.59
N GLY A 10 -1.43 -8.68 17.89
CA GLY A 10 -0.17 -8.74 17.16
C GLY A 10 0.77 -9.82 17.70
N LEU A 11 1.42 -10.54 16.80
CA LEU A 11 2.51 -11.48 17.12
C LEU A 11 3.85 -10.77 16.98
N ARG A 12 4.67 -10.85 18.00
CA ARG A 12 6.06 -10.42 17.94
C ARG A 12 6.88 -11.44 17.16
N LEU A 13 7.74 -10.94 16.27
CA LEU A 13 8.72 -11.74 15.55
C LEU A 13 10.14 -11.22 15.87
N PRO A 14 11.17 -12.03 15.71
CA PRO A 14 12.54 -11.55 15.66
C PRO A 14 12.73 -10.61 14.47
N LEU A 15 13.85 -9.89 14.42
CA LEU A 15 14.20 -9.09 13.25
C LEU A 15 14.43 -10.00 12.04
N ILE A 16 13.51 -9.93 11.09
CA ILE A 16 13.55 -10.70 9.85
C ILE A 16 14.49 -10.00 8.85
N LYS A 17 15.39 -10.78 8.28
CA LYS A 17 16.32 -10.36 7.22
C LYS A 17 15.93 -11.03 5.90
N GLU A 18 16.56 -10.58 4.84
CA GLU A 18 16.47 -11.20 3.53
C GLU A 18 16.92 -12.67 3.60
N GLY A 19 16.10 -13.57 3.05
CA GLY A 19 16.36 -15.01 3.02
C GLY A 19 16.09 -15.77 4.33
N ASP A 20 15.66 -15.13 5.41
CA ASP A 20 15.26 -15.82 6.64
C ASP A 20 14.03 -16.72 6.41
N HIS A 21 13.84 -17.72 7.26
CA HIS A 21 12.71 -18.65 7.21
C HIS A 21 11.43 -18.03 7.81
N LEU A 22 10.92 -16.96 7.19
CA LEU A 22 9.80 -16.16 7.70
C LEU A 22 8.56 -17.00 8.03
N ILE A 23 8.18 -17.93 7.14
CA ILE A 23 7.00 -18.79 7.34
C ILE A 23 7.17 -19.66 8.60
N ASP A 24 8.33 -20.25 8.81
CA ASP A 24 8.60 -21.07 9.99
C ASP A 24 8.54 -20.26 11.29
N GLU A 25 9.10 -19.04 11.26
CA GLU A 25 9.03 -18.14 12.43
C GLU A 25 7.58 -17.69 12.72
N ILE A 26 6.77 -17.44 11.70
CA ILE A 26 5.34 -17.14 11.88
C ILE A 26 4.64 -18.33 12.52
N VAL A 27 4.78 -19.53 11.97
CA VAL A 27 4.12 -20.73 12.46
C VAL A 27 4.51 -21.05 13.90
N LYS A 28 5.81 -20.94 14.21
CA LYS A 28 6.35 -21.14 15.57
C LYS A 28 5.73 -20.16 16.58
N ASN A 29 5.66 -18.88 16.25
CA ASN A 29 5.12 -17.87 17.17
C ASN A 29 3.59 -17.95 17.25
N TYR A 30 2.91 -18.28 16.16
CA TYR A 30 1.46 -18.49 16.13
C TYR A 30 1.05 -19.68 17.02
N THR A 31 1.85 -20.74 17.04
CA THR A 31 1.61 -21.91 17.92
C THR A 31 1.58 -21.50 19.40
N GLN A 32 2.41 -20.56 19.83
CA GLN A 32 2.53 -20.14 21.23
C GLN A 32 1.30 -19.38 21.77
N VAL A 33 0.50 -18.77 20.89
CA VAL A 33 -0.69 -18.01 21.28
C VAL A 33 -1.98 -18.80 21.19
N GLY A 34 -1.89 -20.09 20.89
CA GLY A 34 -3.03 -21.00 20.77
C GLY A 34 -3.78 -20.77 19.45
N THR A 35 -3.54 -21.64 18.49
CA THR A 35 -4.12 -21.61 17.14
C THR A 35 -5.56 -22.09 17.13
N GLN A 36 -6.45 -21.47 16.36
CA GLN A 36 -7.84 -21.88 16.22
C GLN A 36 -8.24 -21.98 14.74
N ASP A 37 -9.20 -22.88 14.46
CA ASP A 37 -9.82 -22.91 13.14
C ASP A 37 -10.62 -21.63 12.91
N GLY A 38 -10.54 -21.09 11.69
CA GLY A 38 -11.17 -19.83 11.32
C GLY A 38 -10.42 -18.57 11.74
N ASP A 39 -9.23 -18.68 12.36
CA ASP A 39 -8.34 -17.54 12.55
C ASP A 39 -7.93 -16.96 11.18
N ILE A 40 -7.72 -15.65 11.13
CA ILE A 40 -7.18 -14.95 9.97
C ILE A 40 -5.80 -14.42 10.34
N VAL A 41 -4.77 -14.84 9.60
CA VAL A 41 -3.38 -14.44 9.82
C VAL A 41 -2.97 -13.39 8.79
N GLY A 42 -2.79 -12.16 9.23
CA GLY A 42 -2.29 -11.08 8.40
C GLY A 42 -0.80 -10.82 8.61
N VAL A 43 -0.07 -10.61 7.53
CA VAL A 43 1.37 -10.32 7.55
C VAL A 43 1.63 -8.99 6.88
N THR A 44 2.41 -8.10 7.50
CA THR A 44 2.72 -6.80 6.89
C THR A 44 3.53 -6.96 5.61
N GLU A 45 3.18 -6.17 4.59
CA GLU A 45 3.92 -6.11 3.32
C GLU A 45 5.41 -5.90 3.54
N SER A 46 5.72 -5.09 4.54
CA SER A 46 7.08 -4.65 4.85
C SER A 46 8.01 -5.79 5.22
N VAL A 47 7.55 -6.74 6.03
CA VAL A 47 8.37 -7.91 6.41
C VAL A 47 8.47 -8.90 5.26
N VAL A 48 7.40 -9.08 4.49
CA VAL A 48 7.38 -9.97 3.33
C VAL A 48 8.35 -9.47 2.25
N ALA A 49 8.26 -8.18 1.89
CA ALA A 49 9.16 -7.57 0.92
C ALA A 49 10.62 -7.63 1.35
N ARG A 50 10.90 -7.35 2.63
CA ARG A 50 12.25 -7.44 3.20
C ARG A 50 12.80 -8.86 3.11
N ASN A 51 12.00 -9.82 3.50
CA ASN A 51 12.41 -11.22 3.49
C ASN A 51 12.71 -11.73 2.07
N ALA A 52 11.92 -11.28 1.09
CA ALA A 52 12.06 -11.62 -0.32
C ALA A 52 13.13 -10.79 -1.06
N GLY A 53 13.82 -9.85 -0.40
CA GLY A 53 14.82 -9.01 -1.05
C GLY A 53 14.26 -8.07 -2.12
N MET A 54 13.01 -7.63 -1.96
CA MET A 54 12.33 -6.78 -2.96
C MET A 54 12.78 -5.33 -2.86
N TYR A 55 13.88 -5.01 -3.49
CA TYR A 55 14.49 -3.68 -3.48
C TYR A 55 14.80 -3.21 -4.90
N VAL A 56 14.89 -1.88 -5.06
CA VAL A 56 15.46 -1.23 -6.22
C VAL A 56 16.51 -0.23 -5.77
N GLY A 57 17.68 -0.24 -6.42
CA GLY A 57 18.75 0.73 -6.18
C GLY A 57 18.42 2.10 -6.77
N LEU A 58 18.90 3.16 -6.14
CA LEU A 58 18.71 4.52 -6.67
C LEU A 58 19.39 4.66 -8.04
N GLU A 59 20.56 4.06 -8.23
CA GLU A 59 21.28 4.07 -9.51
C GLU A 59 20.50 3.34 -10.61
N GLU A 60 19.78 2.26 -10.29
CA GLU A 60 18.93 1.55 -11.24
C GLU A 60 17.81 2.47 -11.77
N ILE A 61 17.21 3.28 -10.89
CA ILE A 61 16.20 4.27 -11.30
C ILE A 61 16.82 5.31 -12.24
N GLY A 62 17.99 5.84 -11.90
CA GLY A 62 18.72 6.76 -12.75
C GLY A 62 19.06 6.17 -14.11
N GLN A 63 19.54 4.94 -14.13
CA GLN A 63 19.86 4.21 -15.37
C GLN A 63 18.59 3.97 -16.22
N TRP A 64 17.46 3.64 -15.61
CA TRP A 64 16.20 3.49 -16.31
C TRP A 64 15.78 4.81 -17.00
N ILE A 65 15.83 5.94 -16.29
CA ILE A 65 15.53 7.27 -16.83
C ILE A 65 16.44 7.59 -18.02
N GLN A 66 17.72 7.34 -17.87
CA GLN A 66 18.71 7.61 -18.92
C GLN A 66 18.46 6.74 -20.17
N ASN A 67 18.12 5.48 -19.99
CA ASN A 67 17.86 4.54 -21.10
C ASN A 67 16.52 4.82 -21.78
N TYR A 68 15.52 5.31 -21.02
CA TYR A 68 14.22 5.64 -21.59
C TYR A 68 14.30 6.72 -22.66
N LYS A 69 15.08 7.76 -22.44
CA LYS A 69 15.26 8.89 -23.40
C LYS A 69 16.66 9.49 -23.27
N PRO A 70 17.66 8.87 -23.90
CA PRO A 70 19.08 9.22 -23.72
C PRO A 70 19.44 10.67 -24.08
N GLN A 71 18.70 11.28 -25.04
CA GLN A 71 18.93 12.65 -25.48
C GLN A 71 18.29 13.69 -24.57
N ALA A 72 17.40 13.30 -23.66
CA ALA A 72 16.76 14.25 -22.76
C ALA A 72 17.73 14.79 -21.71
N THR A 73 17.65 16.09 -21.48
CA THR A 73 18.46 16.81 -20.48
C THR A 73 17.62 17.42 -19.37
N HIS A 74 16.32 17.48 -19.56
CA HIS A 74 15.37 18.13 -18.65
C HIS A 74 14.33 17.14 -18.14
N LEU A 75 14.26 16.99 -16.82
CA LEU A 75 13.26 16.19 -16.12
C LEU A 75 12.20 17.10 -15.53
N VAL A 76 10.95 16.88 -15.88
CA VAL A 76 9.80 17.61 -15.33
C VAL A 76 8.96 16.65 -14.50
N LEU A 77 8.83 16.96 -13.21
CA LEU A 77 8.11 16.14 -12.24
C LEU A 77 6.84 16.85 -11.81
N TYR A 78 5.70 16.24 -12.05
CA TYR A 78 4.44 16.71 -11.49
C TYR A 78 4.18 15.97 -10.17
N SER A 79 4.37 16.67 -9.06
CA SER A 79 4.30 16.08 -7.73
C SER A 79 3.29 16.78 -6.84
N PRO A 80 2.12 16.23 -6.64
CA PRO A 80 1.25 16.63 -5.54
C PRO A 80 1.48 15.78 -4.30
N ILE A 81 2.23 14.66 -4.39
CA ILE A 81 2.46 13.78 -3.24
C ILE A 81 3.75 14.16 -2.58
N PHE A 82 3.61 14.77 -1.46
CA PHE A 82 4.71 15.06 -0.55
C PHE A 82 4.85 14.01 0.55
N SER A 83 4.46 12.78 0.27
CA SER A 83 4.84 11.68 1.14
C SER A 83 6.36 11.59 1.15
N ARG A 84 6.94 12.12 2.20
CA ARG A 84 8.38 12.11 2.50
C ARG A 84 9.02 10.73 2.32
N ASN A 85 8.25 9.66 2.54
CA ASN A 85 8.74 8.29 2.49
C ASN A 85 8.72 7.69 1.07
N ARG A 86 8.07 8.34 0.11
CA ARG A 86 7.87 7.79 -1.23
C ARG A 86 8.47 8.65 -2.31
N PHE A 87 8.17 9.95 -2.33
CA PHE A 87 8.66 10.85 -3.38
C PHE A 87 10.16 11.15 -3.27
N LEU A 88 10.64 11.44 -2.05
CA LEU A 88 12.03 11.85 -1.87
C LEU A 88 13.05 10.78 -2.30
N PRO A 89 12.90 9.49 -1.93
CA PRO A 89 13.80 8.45 -2.43
C PRO A 89 13.74 8.29 -3.95
N ILE A 90 12.56 8.44 -4.56
CA ILE A 90 12.42 8.32 -6.01
C ILE A 90 13.12 9.48 -6.71
N LEU A 91 12.91 10.70 -6.24
CA LEU A 91 13.62 11.88 -6.74
C LEU A 91 15.14 11.66 -6.70
N ARG A 92 15.66 11.18 -5.58
CA ARG A 92 17.09 10.85 -5.46
C ARG A 92 17.54 9.83 -6.51
N GLY A 93 16.75 8.80 -6.76
CA GLY A 93 17.02 7.83 -7.84
C GLY A 93 17.04 8.48 -9.22
N MET A 94 16.04 9.33 -9.52
CA MET A 94 16.01 10.06 -10.80
C MET A 94 17.20 11.01 -10.96
N LEU A 95 17.69 11.60 -9.87
CA LEU A 95 18.88 12.47 -9.90
C LEU A 95 20.18 11.73 -10.25
N CYS A 96 20.21 10.40 -10.15
CA CYS A 96 21.33 9.58 -10.59
C CYS A 96 21.45 9.49 -12.13
N ALA A 97 20.42 9.92 -12.90
CA ALA A 97 20.48 9.94 -14.36
C ALA A 97 21.50 10.98 -14.84
N GLN A 98 22.54 10.51 -15.53
CA GLN A 98 23.68 11.35 -15.94
C GLN A 98 23.34 12.34 -17.06
N ASN A 99 22.40 11.99 -17.94
CA ASN A 99 21.96 12.85 -19.05
C ASN A 99 21.12 14.05 -18.56
N ILE A 100 20.48 13.95 -17.40
CA ILE A 100 19.64 15.03 -16.86
C ILE A 100 20.52 16.11 -16.23
N THR A 101 20.35 17.35 -16.69
CA THR A 101 21.07 18.53 -16.17
C THR A 101 20.11 19.54 -15.52
N LYS A 102 18.82 19.44 -15.81
CA LYS A 102 17.78 20.33 -15.29
C LYS A 102 16.60 19.54 -14.76
N VAL A 103 16.08 19.97 -13.62
CA VAL A 103 14.88 19.37 -12.99
C VAL A 103 13.88 20.46 -12.64
N THR A 104 12.67 20.33 -13.16
CA THR A 104 11.53 21.16 -12.78
C THR A 104 10.56 20.32 -11.94
N ILE A 105 10.17 20.84 -10.79
CA ILE A 105 9.10 20.27 -9.97
C ILE A 105 7.88 21.18 -10.08
N ILE A 106 6.77 20.64 -10.56
CA ILE A 106 5.47 21.31 -10.60
C ILE A 106 4.68 20.85 -9.37
N SER A 107 4.38 21.75 -8.47
CA SER A 107 3.75 21.44 -7.21
C SER A 107 3.00 22.62 -6.59
N ARG A 108 2.43 22.40 -5.42
CA ARG A 108 1.74 23.38 -4.58
C ARG A 108 2.52 23.61 -3.29
N ASP A 109 2.21 24.69 -2.58
CA ASP A 109 2.74 24.93 -1.23
C ASP A 109 1.94 24.19 -0.15
N VAL A 110 0.79 23.66 -0.52
CA VAL A 110 -0.12 22.90 0.37
C VAL A 110 -0.52 21.57 -0.29
N ASP A 111 -0.81 20.57 0.53
CA ASP A 111 -1.38 19.30 0.11
C ASP A 111 -2.88 19.43 -0.29
N GLU A 112 -3.51 18.33 -0.64
CA GLU A 112 -4.90 18.27 -1.10
C GLU A 112 -5.92 18.69 -0.04
N VAL A 113 -5.53 18.64 1.23
CA VAL A 113 -6.37 19.03 2.38
C VAL A 113 -5.97 20.36 3.00
N GLY A 114 -5.03 21.09 2.37
CA GLY A 114 -4.62 22.45 2.75
C GLY A 114 -3.52 22.52 3.80
N ASN A 115 -2.83 21.42 4.12
CA ASN A 115 -1.69 21.47 5.01
C ASN A 115 -0.46 22.00 4.27
N VAL A 116 0.30 22.89 4.92
CA VAL A 116 1.56 23.38 4.39
C VAL A 116 2.57 22.26 4.24
N ILE A 117 3.19 22.17 3.06
CA ILE A 117 4.16 21.15 2.71
C ILE A 117 5.51 21.45 3.35
N GLN A 118 5.71 20.95 4.56
CA GLN A 118 6.89 21.19 5.37
C GLN A 118 7.26 19.97 6.22
N HIS A 119 8.52 19.88 6.59
CA HIS A 119 8.97 18.85 7.51
C HIS A 119 8.26 19.01 8.87
N PRO A 120 7.64 17.96 9.42
CA PRO A 120 6.77 18.08 10.59
C PRO A 120 7.48 18.58 11.85
N ILE A 121 8.76 18.29 12.01
CA ILE A 121 9.57 18.68 13.17
C ILE A 121 10.35 19.98 12.89
N THR A 122 11.16 20.01 11.83
CA THR A 122 12.04 21.15 11.54
C THR A 122 11.34 22.33 10.93
N LYS A 123 10.10 22.13 10.43
CA LYS A 123 9.32 23.15 9.73
C LYS A 123 9.96 23.69 8.44
N VAL A 124 11.01 23.06 7.97
CA VAL A 124 11.64 23.39 6.69
C VAL A 124 10.67 23.07 5.54
N ASN A 125 10.48 23.99 4.62
CA ASN A 125 9.66 23.77 3.43
C ASN A 125 10.33 22.72 2.52
N TYR A 126 9.57 21.77 2.02
CA TYR A 126 10.11 20.72 1.16
C TYR A 126 10.68 21.26 -0.16
N LYS A 127 10.20 22.39 -0.66
CA LYS A 127 10.79 23.07 -1.82
C LYS A 127 12.28 23.37 -1.62
N GLU A 128 12.65 23.82 -0.42
CA GLU A 128 14.05 24.09 -0.08
C GLU A 128 14.87 22.81 -0.02
N CYS A 129 14.30 21.74 0.53
CA CYS A 129 14.93 20.42 0.55
C CYS A 129 15.15 19.87 -0.87
N TYR A 130 14.16 20.02 -1.76
CA TYR A 130 14.30 19.57 -3.15
C TYR A 130 15.36 20.38 -3.89
N LYS A 131 15.39 21.70 -3.67
CA LYS A 131 16.41 22.58 -4.23
C LYS A 131 17.81 22.12 -3.80
N GLU A 132 18.02 21.96 -2.51
CA GLU A 132 19.31 21.52 -1.98
C GLU A 132 19.77 20.18 -2.58
N TRP A 133 18.87 19.22 -2.72
CA TRP A 133 19.21 17.92 -3.28
C TRP A 133 19.47 17.95 -4.77
N ILE A 134 18.69 18.70 -5.54
CA ILE A 134 18.83 18.81 -7.00
C ILE A 134 20.12 19.56 -7.33
N GLU A 135 20.36 20.70 -6.69
CA GLU A 135 21.57 21.49 -6.86
C GLU A 135 22.80 20.73 -6.33
N GLY A 136 22.67 20.01 -5.21
CA GLY A 136 23.70 19.13 -4.65
C GLY A 136 24.10 17.97 -5.58
N ALA A 137 23.18 17.53 -6.44
CA ALA A 137 23.44 16.58 -7.51
C ALA A 137 24.02 17.24 -8.81
N GLY A 138 24.35 18.53 -8.77
CA GLY A 138 24.91 19.27 -9.88
C GLY A 138 23.91 19.62 -10.99
N LYS A 139 22.62 19.70 -10.66
CA LYS A 139 21.53 19.95 -11.63
C LYS A 139 20.85 21.28 -11.36
N GLU A 140 20.36 21.93 -12.42
CA GLU A 140 19.55 23.15 -12.32
C GLU A 140 18.18 22.82 -11.70
N PHE A 141 17.76 23.55 -10.67
CA PHE A 141 16.46 23.43 -10.05
C PHE A 141 15.49 24.52 -10.50
N VAL A 142 14.28 24.12 -10.88
CA VAL A 142 13.16 25.04 -11.17
C VAL A 142 11.92 24.57 -10.40
N TRP A 143 11.24 25.53 -9.80
CA TRP A 143 9.96 25.30 -9.15
C TRP A 143 8.86 26.03 -9.91
N GLU A 144 7.82 25.28 -10.29
CA GLU A 144 6.62 25.80 -10.91
C GLU A 144 5.40 25.52 -10.04
N TYR A 145 4.50 26.46 -9.96
CA TYR A 145 3.23 26.22 -9.29
C TYR A 145 2.30 25.40 -10.17
N ASP A 146 1.56 24.48 -9.53
CA ASP A 146 0.49 23.68 -10.14
C ASP A 146 -0.68 24.61 -10.54
N SER A 147 -0.58 25.17 -11.71
CA SER A 147 -1.59 26.01 -12.36
C SER A 147 -1.75 25.59 -13.82
N LEU A 148 -2.91 25.91 -14.41
CA LEU A 148 -3.15 25.62 -15.84
C LEU A 148 -2.08 26.27 -16.72
N ILE A 149 -1.58 27.45 -16.37
CA ILE A 149 -0.54 28.17 -17.09
C ILE A 149 0.81 27.46 -16.95
N GLY A 150 1.17 27.05 -15.72
CA GLY A 150 2.40 26.30 -15.45
C GLY A 150 2.40 24.94 -16.17
N LEU A 151 1.28 24.24 -16.16
CA LEU A 151 1.12 22.97 -16.88
C LEU A 151 1.20 23.15 -18.40
N ALA A 152 0.60 24.22 -18.94
CA ALA A 152 0.62 24.51 -20.38
C ALA A 152 2.03 24.77 -20.92
N SER A 153 2.97 25.30 -20.10
CA SER A 153 4.35 25.53 -20.52
C SER A 153 5.13 24.26 -20.84
N TYR A 154 4.66 23.11 -20.31
CA TYR A 154 5.26 21.79 -20.55
C TYR A 154 4.41 20.89 -21.47
N HIS A 155 3.39 21.45 -22.11
CA HIS A 155 2.56 20.75 -23.05
C HIS A 155 3.30 20.49 -24.37
N GLY A 156 3.04 19.36 -24.99
CA GLY A 156 3.67 18.97 -26.26
C GLY A 156 4.85 18.01 -26.09
N VAL A 157 5.13 17.28 -27.16
CA VAL A 157 6.25 16.33 -27.20
C VAL A 157 7.54 17.09 -27.45
N ARG A 158 8.51 16.97 -26.55
CA ARG A 158 9.83 17.59 -26.66
C ARG A 158 10.91 16.52 -26.46
N GLU A 159 11.86 16.48 -27.38
CA GLU A 159 12.94 15.48 -27.32
C GLU A 159 13.96 15.74 -26.21
N ASP A 160 14.12 16.99 -25.82
CA ASP A 160 15.02 17.41 -24.74
C ASP A 160 14.46 17.17 -23.32
N MET A 161 13.22 16.63 -23.20
CA MET A 161 12.49 16.58 -21.93
C MET A 161 11.88 15.21 -21.67
N ILE A 162 11.88 14.81 -20.41
CA ILE A 162 11.07 13.70 -19.86
C ILE A 162 10.11 14.29 -18.85
N ARG A 163 8.80 14.06 -19.05
CA ARG A 163 7.75 14.52 -18.15
C ARG A 163 7.23 13.33 -17.36
N VAL A 164 7.37 13.39 -16.04
CA VAL A 164 6.99 12.30 -15.12
C VAL A 164 5.84 12.75 -14.25
N ASN A 165 4.75 11.98 -14.27
CA ASN A 165 3.68 12.13 -13.32
C ASN A 165 3.98 11.39 -12.03
N CYS A 166 4.11 12.13 -10.94
CA CYS A 166 4.25 11.59 -9.59
C CYS A 166 2.91 11.32 -8.91
N LYS A 167 1.78 11.72 -9.54
CA LYS A 167 0.42 11.29 -9.14
C LYS A 167 0.20 9.86 -9.59
N LEU A 168 -0.58 9.13 -8.82
CA LEU A 168 -1.07 7.81 -9.22
C LEU A 168 -2.19 7.88 -10.28
N HIS A 169 -2.66 9.08 -10.62
CA HIS A 169 -3.61 9.38 -11.70
C HIS A 169 -2.90 9.63 -13.04
N SER A 170 -2.11 8.69 -13.49
CA SER A 170 -1.38 8.84 -14.76
C SER A 170 -2.30 9.07 -15.97
N ASP A 171 -3.47 8.47 -15.96
CA ASP A 171 -4.39 8.46 -17.11
C ASP A 171 -5.13 9.79 -17.35
N SER A 172 -5.07 10.71 -16.38
CA SER A 172 -5.81 11.98 -16.44
C SER A 172 -4.93 13.21 -16.74
N ILE A 173 -3.61 13.03 -16.92
CA ILE A 173 -2.69 14.14 -17.17
C ILE A 173 -2.03 13.98 -18.54
N PRO A 174 -2.58 14.65 -19.57
CA PRO A 174 -2.21 14.40 -20.97
C PRO A 174 -0.79 14.83 -21.35
N PHE A 175 -0.06 15.53 -20.48
CA PHE A 175 1.30 15.99 -20.77
C PHE A 175 2.43 15.11 -20.20
N CYS A 176 2.12 14.03 -19.50
CA CYS A 176 3.14 13.13 -18.99
C CYS A 176 3.59 12.12 -20.06
N ASP A 177 4.89 11.90 -20.16
CA ASP A 177 5.49 10.89 -21.03
C ASP A 177 5.48 9.52 -20.33
N ILE A 178 5.77 9.51 -19.04
CA ILE A 178 5.85 8.33 -18.18
C ILE A 178 5.26 8.60 -16.81
N SER A 179 4.84 7.55 -16.16
CA SER A 179 4.50 7.55 -14.74
C SER A 179 5.64 6.92 -13.92
N LEU A 180 5.64 7.15 -12.63
CA LEU A 180 6.53 6.42 -11.72
C LEU A 180 6.30 4.91 -11.78
N ARG A 181 5.09 4.48 -12.11
CA ARG A 181 4.76 3.07 -12.33
C ARG A 181 5.57 2.46 -13.46
N ASP A 182 5.79 3.20 -14.55
CA ASP A 182 6.56 2.72 -15.69
C ASP A 182 8.03 2.52 -15.34
N ILE A 183 8.59 3.40 -14.51
CA ILE A 183 9.98 3.31 -14.04
C ILE A 183 10.25 2.05 -13.22
N LEU A 184 9.27 1.56 -12.47
CA LEU A 184 9.41 0.42 -11.57
C LEU A 184 8.75 -0.86 -12.08
N HIS A 185 8.09 -0.80 -13.22
CA HIS A 185 7.31 -1.90 -13.79
C HIS A 185 8.10 -3.21 -13.90
N GLU A 186 9.34 -3.17 -14.30
CA GLU A 186 10.18 -4.37 -14.44
C GLU A 186 10.52 -5.05 -13.11
N LYS A 187 10.48 -4.29 -12.01
CA LYS A 187 10.83 -4.76 -10.66
C LYS A 187 9.63 -5.15 -9.83
N ASN A 188 8.45 -4.59 -10.16
CA ASN A 188 7.25 -4.79 -9.36
C ASN A 188 5.98 -4.56 -10.19
N SER A 189 5.13 -5.59 -10.29
CA SER A 189 3.85 -5.51 -11.03
C SER A 189 2.86 -4.49 -10.44
N TRP A 190 3.05 -4.06 -9.19
CA TRP A 190 2.27 -3.02 -8.52
C TRP A 190 2.78 -1.59 -8.80
N GLY A 191 3.97 -1.47 -9.37
CA GLY A 191 4.62 -0.18 -9.57
C GLY A 191 4.95 0.50 -8.25
N LEU A 192 4.45 1.73 -8.06
CA LEU A 192 4.78 2.57 -6.90
C LEU A 192 4.10 2.21 -5.59
N LEU A 193 3.21 1.28 -5.58
CA LEU A 193 2.42 0.96 -4.38
C LEU A 193 3.33 0.47 -3.24
N GLY A 194 3.19 1.08 -2.07
CA GLY A 194 3.89 0.69 -0.85
C GLY A 194 5.41 0.83 -0.86
N MET A 195 5.95 1.77 -1.61
CA MET A 195 7.40 1.97 -1.69
C MET A 195 7.94 2.82 -0.53
N ASN A 196 8.97 2.35 0.14
CA ASN A 196 9.60 3.02 1.26
C ASN A 196 11.14 2.99 1.16
N ALA A 197 11.79 4.01 1.74
CA ALA A 197 13.24 4.01 1.85
C ALA A 197 13.73 2.81 2.70
N ALA A 198 14.73 2.11 2.21
CA ALA A 198 15.35 0.98 2.88
C ALA A 198 16.87 1.19 3.04
N GLY A 199 17.24 2.34 3.52
CA GLY A 199 18.61 2.82 3.59
C GLY A 199 18.82 4.07 2.74
N ASN A 200 20.07 4.42 2.48
CA ASN A 200 20.41 5.63 1.73
C ASN A 200 20.51 5.42 0.21
N ASP A 201 20.56 4.19 -0.24
CA ASP A 201 20.93 3.77 -1.59
C ASP A 201 19.86 2.93 -2.30
N ARG A 202 18.80 2.53 -1.61
CA ARG A 202 17.76 1.68 -2.16
C ARG A 202 16.38 1.94 -1.58
N LEU A 203 15.38 1.54 -2.35
CA LEU A 203 13.96 1.56 -2.00
C LEU A 203 13.46 0.13 -1.79
N LYS A 204 12.68 -0.07 -0.74
CA LYS A 204 11.92 -1.31 -0.55
C LYS A 204 10.64 -1.18 -1.37
N LEU A 205 10.39 -2.14 -2.24
CA LEU A 205 9.18 -2.23 -3.04
C LEU A 205 8.05 -2.92 -2.27
N PHE A 206 6.84 -2.73 -2.73
CA PHE A 206 5.71 -3.55 -2.30
C PHE A 206 5.91 -4.98 -2.83
N PRO A 207 5.52 -6.04 -2.09
CA PRO A 207 5.73 -7.40 -2.55
C PRO A 207 5.01 -7.64 -3.88
N ASP A 208 5.71 -8.25 -4.84
CA ASP A 208 5.14 -8.61 -6.13
C ASP A 208 3.89 -9.49 -5.97
N LYS A 209 2.90 -9.31 -6.84
CA LYS A 209 1.61 -10.01 -6.76
C LYS A 209 1.77 -11.54 -6.81
N THR A 210 2.59 -12.04 -7.70
CA THR A 210 2.80 -13.48 -7.88
C THR A 210 3.47 -14.09 -6.65
N TYR A 211 4.53 -13.44 -6.16
CA TYR A 211 5.18 -13.84 -4.93
C TYR A 211 4.26 -13.74 -3.72
N SER A 212 3.50 -12.66 -3.60
CA SER A 212 2.55 -12.46 -2.51
C SER A 212 1.50 -13.56 -2.46
N GLN A 213 0.96 -13.96 -3.61
CA GLN A 213 -0.01 -15.05 -3.68
C GLN A 213 0.62 -16.40 -3.33
N TYR A 214 1.83 -16.66 -3.82
CA TYR A 214 2.60 -17.84 -3.41
C TYR A 214 2.82 -17.87 -1.90
N PHE A 215 3.23 -16.75 -1.31
CA PHE A 215 3.49 -16.64 0.13
C PHE A 215 2.25 -16.95 0.98
N VAL A 216 1.10 -16.34 0.68
CA VAL A 216 -0.13 -16.57 1.48
C VAL A 216 -0.60 -18.00 1.38
N ASN A 217 -0.57 -18.60 0.19
CA ASN A 217 -0.95 -19.99 -0.01
C ASN A 217 -0.01 -20.95 0.72
N THR A 218 1.31 -20.69 0.64
CA THR A 218 2.31 -21.52 1.32
C THR A 218 2.18 -21.43 2.85
N LEU A 219 1.94 -20.22 3.37
CA LEU A 219 1.74 -20.05 4.82
C LEU A 219 0.46 -20.77 5.29
N GLN A 220 -0.65 -20.66 4.57
CA GLN A 220 -1.90 -21.36 4.87
C GLN A 220 -1.68 -22.88 4.90
N GLU A 221 -1.07 -23.43 3.85
CA GLU A 221 -0.79 -24.86 3.76
C GLU A 221 0.17 -25.35 4.85
N THR A 222 1.18 -24.55 5.18
CA THR A 222 2.13 -24.87 6.26
C THR A 222 1.43 -24.92 7.62
N ILE A 223 0.54 -23.97 7.89
CA ILE A 223 -0.29 -23.98 9.12
C ILE A 223 -1.19 -25.21 9.14
N LYS A 224 -1.87 -25.53 8.04
CA LYS A 224 -2.72 -26.72 7.93
C LYS A 224 -1.92 -27.99 8.18
N THR A 225 -0.77 -28.12 7.54
CA THR A 225 0.06 -29.35 7.62
C THR A 225 0.70 -29.53 9.00
N LYS A 226 1.28 -28.45 9.57
CA LYS A 226 2.01 -28.54 10.84
C LYS A 226 1.12 -28.48 12.08
N LEU A 227 0.00 -27.75 12.01
CA LEU A 227 -0.83 -27.46 13.18
C LEU A 227 -2.25 -28.06 13.07
N GLY A 228 -2.63 -28.60 11.91
CA GLY A 228 -3.95 -29.17 11.67
C GLY A 228 -5.07 -28.12 11.70
N LYS A 229 -4.77 -26.85 11.44
CA LYS A 229 -5.71 -25.74 11.55
C LYS A 229 -6.10 -25.17 10.19
N ASP A 230 -7.39 -24.91 10.01
CA ASP A 230 -7.94 -24.22 8.86
C ASP A 230 -7.99 -22.73 9.16
N VAL A 231 -7.13 -21.96 8.51
CA VAL A 231 -7.01 -20.50 8.67
C VAL A 231 -7.05 -19.80 7.33
N GLU A 232 -7.37 -18.52 7.35
CA GLU A 232 -7.16 -17.67 6.18
C GLU A 232 -5.91 -16.80 6.38
N VAL A 233 -5.26 -16.45 5.27
CA VAL A 233 -4.02 -15.68 5.29
C VAL A 233 -4.11 -14.49 4.34
N MET A 234 -3.56 -13.34 4.73
CA MET A 234 -3.43 -12.20 3.85
C MET A 234 -2.14 -11.41 4.13
N ILE A 235 -1.67 -10.69 3.12
CA ILE A 235 -0.66 -9.66 3.28
C ILE A 235 -1.39 -8.31 3.29
N TYR A 236 -0.95 -7.38 4.14
CA TYR A 236 -1.51 -6.04 4.23
C TYR A 236 -0.41 -5.00 4.47
N GLY A 237 -0.70 -3.76 4.13
CA GLY A 237 0.20 -2.65 4.45
C GLY A 237 -0.18 -1.35 3.75
N ASP A 238 0.54 -0.31 4.10
CA ASP A 238 0.38 1.01 3.50
C ASP A 238 0.62 0.95 2.01
N GLY A 239 -0.37 1.32 1.28
CA GLY A 239 -0.32 1.35 -0.17
C GLY A 239 -1.38 2.27 -0.71
N VAL A 240 -1.48 2.32 -2.01
CA VAL A 240 -2.54 3.04 -2.70
C VAL A 240 -3.36 2.03 -3.45
N TYR A 241 -4.66 2.14 -3.38
CA TYR A 241 -5.54 1.26 -4.12
C TYR A 241 -6.42 2.03 -5.10
N LYS A 242 -6.78 1.35 -6.18
CA LYS A 242 -7.75 1.85 -7.14
C LYS A 242 -9.13 1.33 -6.75
N ASP A 243 -10.05 2.24 -6.43
CA ASP A 243 -11.43 1.84 -6.20
C ASP A 243 -12.02 1.20 -7.47
N PRO A 244 -12.45 -0.06 -7.42
CA PRO A 244 -12.93 -0.77 -8.60
C PRO A 244 -14.24 -0.20 -9.17
N ALA A 245 -15.02 0.51 -8.36
CA ALA A 245 -16.29 1.08 -8.80
C ALA A 245 -16.11 2.42 -9.52
N SER A 246 -15.31 3.31 -8.97
CA SER A 246 -15.07 4.65 -9.51
C SER A 246 -13.83 4.73 -10.41
N GLY A 247 -12.92 3.78 -10.29
CA GLY A 247 -11.61 3.83 -10.96
C GLY A 247 -10.67 4.89 -10.40
N ILE A 248 -11.04 5.54 -9.32
CA ILE A 248 -10.24 6.58 -8.67
C ILE A 248 -9.22 5.94 -7.73
N TRP A 249 -8.00 6.46 -7.72
CA TRP A 249 -6.99 6.09 -6.75
C TRP A 249 -7.18 6.89 -5.46
N GLU A 250 -7.39 6.19 -4.37
CA GLU A 250 -7.52 6.83 -3.06
C GLU A 250 -6.18 6.99 -2.36
N TRP A 251 -6.00 8.14 -1.75
CA TRP A 251 -4.74 8.67 -1.26
C TRP A 251 -4.56 8.71 0.24
N ALA A 252 -5.53 8.46 1.01
CA ALA A 252 -5.44 8.59 2.46
C ALA A 252 -4.87 7.31 3.08
N ASP A 253 -3.54 7.15 3.09
CA ASP A 253 -2.86 5.99 3.67
C ASP A 253 -3.74 4.72 3.71
N PRO A 254 -4.37 4.35 2.59
CA PRO A 254 -5.25 3.21 2.60
C PRO A 254 -4.40 1.96 2.70
N VAL A 255 -4.71 1.13 3.66
CA VAL A 255 -4.13 -0.19 3.76
C VAL A 255 -4.63 -1.02 2.58
N VAL A 256 -3.71 -1.58 1.83
CA VAL A 256 -4.01 -2.47 0.71
C VAL A 256 -3.52 -3.88 0.99
N SER A 257 -4.14 -4.85 0.33
CA SER A 257 -3.73 -6.24 0.38
C SER A 257 -3.29 -6.69 -1.01
N PRO A 258 -2.02 -7.06 -1.22
CA PRO A 258 -1.54 -7.57 -2.50
C PRO A 258 -1.97 -9.00 -2.77
N ALA A 259 -2.23 -9.80 -1.72
CA ALA A 259 -2.67 -11.17 -1.86
C ALA A 259 -3.38 -11.66 -0.59
N TRP A 260 -4.27 -12.60 -0.78
CA TRP A 260 -5.03 -13.29 0.27
C TRP A 260 -5.49 -14.66 -0.19
N THR A 261 -5.89 -15.50 0.75
CA THR A 261 -6.47 -16.82 0.47
C THR A 261 -7.97 -16.71 0.17
N ASN A 262 -8.50 -17.64 -0.59
CA ASN A 262 -9.84 -17.56 -1.21
C ASN A 262 -11.00 -17.35 -0.21
N GLY A 263 -10.85 -17.76 1.05
CA GLY A 263 -11.87 -17.52 2.08
C GLY A 263 -12.13 -16.05 2.39
N LEU A 264 -11.18 -15.16 2.01
CA LEU A 264 -11.29 -13.71 2.19
C LEU A 264 -11.85 -12.97 0.96
N ASP A 265 -12.26 -13.70 -0.07
CA ASP A 265 -12.85 -13.08 -1.26
C ASP A 265 -14.20 -12.43 -0.98
N GLY A 266 -14.47 -11.33 -1.68
CA GLY A 266 -15.76 -10.68 -1.71
C GLY A 266 -16.00 -9.67 -0.59
N MET A 267 -17.26 -9.43 -0.32
CA MET A 267 -17.75 -8.51 0.71
C MET A 267 -18.37 -9.30 1.87
N PRO A 268 -18.31 -8.77 3.11
CA PRO A 268 -18.96 -9.44 4.23
C PRO A 268 -20.47 -9.48 4.02
N ALA A 269 -21.07 -10.64 4.28
CA ALA A 269 -22.51 -10.81 4.33
C ALA A 269 -23.03 -10.30 5.69
N GLU A 270 -23.33 -9.02 5.77
CA GLU A 270 -23.72 -8.35 7.00
C GLU A 270 -25.15 -7.84 6.94
N ILE A 271 -25.81 -7.86 8.07
CA ILE A 271 -27.03 -7.10 8.32
C ILE A 271 -26.78 -6.15 9.50
N LYS A 272 -27.09 -4.87 9.32
CA LYS A 272 -27.11 -3.92 10.43
C LYS A 272 -28.32 -4.21 11.32
N LEU A 273 -28.08 -4.74 12.50
CA LEU A 273 -29.13 -5.04 13.46
C LEU A 273 -30.03 -3.83 13.75
N LYS A 274 -29.42 -2.65 13.93
CA LYS A 274 -30.15 -1.39 14.08
C LYS A 274 -31.12 -1.13 12.92
N ASN A 275 -30.66 -1.29 11.69
CA ASN A 275 -31.47 -1.05 10.50
C ASN A 275 -32.63 -2.07 10.39
N ALA A 276 -32.37 -3.33 10.75
CA ALA A 276 -33.38 -4.36 10.79
C ALA A 276 -34.49 -4.05 11.82
N ILE A 277 -34.09 -3.62 13.02
CA ILE A 277 -35.03 -3.19 14.08
C ILE A 277 -35.82 -1.96 13.63
N ASP A 278 -35.17 -0.94 13.10
CA ASP A 278 -35.83 0.29 12.62
C ASP A 278 -36.79 0.00 11.45
N SER A 279 -36.57 -1.08 10.71
CA SER A 279 -37.43 -1.57 9.63
C SER A 279 -38.57 -2.49 10.16
N GLY A 280 -38.69 -2.69 11.45
CA GLY A 280 -39.75 -3.48 12.09
C GLY A 280 -39.54 -4.99 12.01
N MET A 281 -38.33 -5.48 11.75
CA MET A 281 -38.04 -6.92 11.76
C MET A 281 -38.07 -7.45 13.20
N SER A 282 -38.71 -8.61 13.38
CA SER A 282 -38.67 -9.32 14.65
C SER A 282 -37.31 -10.01 14.86
N ASP A 283 -36.98 -10.35 16.12
CA ASP A 283 -35.78 -11.12 16.46
C ASP A 283 -35.70 -12.44 15.66
N GLY A 284 -36.84 -13.08 15.40
CA GLY A 284 -36.93 -14.31 14.60
C GLY A 284 -36.53 -14.05 13.15
N ASP A 285 -37.07 -12.97 12.53
CA ASP A 285 -36.75 -12.61 11.15
C ASP A 285 -35.28 -12.22 11.01
N ILE A 286 -34.73 -11.49 12.00
CA ILE A 286 -33.33 -11.12 12.03
C ILE A 286 -32.44 -12.37 12.04
N ARG A 287 -32.75 -13.35 12.91
CA ARG A 287 -32.00 -14.63 12.98
C ARG A 287 -32.05 -15.39 11.66
N VAL A 288 -33.24 -15.56 11.09
CA VAL A 288 -33.42 -16.22 9.78
C VAL A 288 -32.61 -15.52 8.68
N THR A 289 -32.64 -14.19 8.67
CA THR A 289 -31.88 -13.40 7.67
C THR A 289 -30.37 -13.56 7.84
N ILE A 290 -29.86 -13.56 9.08
CA ILE A 290 -28.44 -13.75 9.35
C ILE A 290 -28.02 -15.17 8.92
N GLU A 291 -28.80 -16.20 9.23
CA GLU A 291 -28.52 -17.58 8.83
C GLU A 291 -28.49 -17.72 7.31
N ALA A 292 -29.47 -17.15 6.60
CA ALA A 292 -29.51 -17.16 5.15
C ALA A 292 -28.30 -16.46 4.50
N ASN A 293 -27.76 -15.41 5.14
CA ASN A 293 -26.60 -14.64 4.64
C ASN A 293 -25.25 -15.25 5.01
N LYS A 294 -25.17 -16.29 5.85
CA LYS A 294 -23.91 -16.91 6.24
C LYS A 294 -23.10 -17.43 5.05
N THR A 295 -23.75 -17.88 4.00
CA THR A 295 -23.13 -18.48 2.81
C THR A 295 -23.03 -17.51 1.62
N SER A 296 -23.78 -16.43 1.62
CA SER A 296 -23.76 -15.45 0.53
C SER A 296 -22.71 -14.39 0.84
N LYS A 297 -21.58 -14.42 0.19
CA LYS A 297 -20.59 -13.32 0.23
C LYS A 297 -21.07 -12.09 -0.57
N GLN A 298 -22.38 -11.84 -0.58
CA GLN A 298 -23.03 -10.75 -1.29
C GLN A 298 -23.25 -9.55 -0.37
N GLN A 299 -23.73 -8.48 -0.96
CA GLN A 299 -23.86 -7.15 -0.36
C GLN A 299 -24.51 -7.16 1.04
N ALA A 300 -23.89 -6.43 1.97
CA ALA A 300 -24.41 -6.15 3.29
C ALA A 300 -25.66 -5.26 3.25
N LEU A 301 -26.73 -5.67 3.94
CA LEU A 301 -27.95 -4.86 4.09
C LEU A 301 -27.70 -3.70 5.04
N GLY A 302 -27.86 -2.48 4.54
CA GLY A 302 -27.76 -1.26 5.34
C GLY A 302 -26.31 -0.85 5.69
N THR A 303 -25.29 -1.44 5.08
CA THR A 303 -23.88 -1.05 5.24
C THR A 303 -23.32 -0.56 3.91
N THR A 304 -22.23 0.22 3.95
CA THR A 304 -21.48 0.57 2.76
C THR A 304 -20.72 -0.66 2.27
N PRO A 305 -20.84 -1.06 1.00
CA PRO A 305 -20.10 -2.19 0.46
C PRO A 305 -18.59 -1.97 0.59
N ARG A 306 -17.89 -2.91 1.24
CA ARG A 306 -16.43 -2.90 1.39
C ARG A 306 -15.92 -4.33 1.27
N LYS A 307 -14.74 -4.51 0.70
CA LYS A 307 -14.12 -5.82 0.64
C LYS A 307 -13.71 -6.30 2.03
N ILE A 308 -13.80 -7.60 2.26
CA ILE A 308 -13.34 -8.23 3.51
C ILE A 308 -11.87 -7.87 3.78
N VAL A 309 -11.03 -7.97 2.76
CA VAL A 309 -9.59 -7.70 2.88
C VAL A 309 -9.27 -6.24 3.22
N ASP A 310 -10.07 -5.27 2.77
CA ASP A 310 -9.88 -3.86 3.09
C ASP A 310 -10.24 -3.58 4.55
N LEU A 311 -11.30 -4.21 5.05
CA LEU A 311 -11.72 -4.10 6.46
C LEU A 311 -10.68 -4.76 7.38
N LEU A 312 -10.25 -5.96 7.05
CA LEU A 312 -9.25 -6.71 7.81
C LEU A 312 -7.89 -6.03 7.76
N GLY A 313 -7.45 -5.56 6.59
CA GLY A 313 -6.19 -4.83 6.45
C GLY A 313 -6.15 -3.61 7.35
N SER A 314 -7.21 -2.79 7.36
CA SER A 314 -7.32 -1.61 8.25
C SER A 314 -7.30 -1.99 9.73
N LEU A 315 -8.01 -3.06 10.13
CA LEU A 315 -7.98 -3.56 11.51
C LEU A 315 -6.58 -4.02 11.91
N MET A 316 -5.95 -4.80 11.07
CA MET A 316 -4.62 -5.38 11.33
C MET A 316 -3.56 -4.30 11.39
N ASP A 317 -3.63 -3.27 10.56
CA ASP A 317 -2.69 -2.15 10.57
C ASP A 317 -2.75 -1.39 11.90
N LEU A 318 -3.96 -1.08 12.39
CA LEU A 318 -4.15 -0.45 13.69
C LEU A 318 -3.60 -1.30 14.84
N VAL A 319 -3.68 -2.63 14.76
CA VAL A 319 -3.17 -3.56 15.77
C VAL A 319 -1.66 -3.71 15.70
N SER A 320 -1.10 -3.83 14.50
CA SER A 320 0.36 -3.93 14.31
C SER A 320 1.09 -2.67 14.78
N GLY A 321 0.45 -1.51 14.57
CA GLY A 321 0.94 -0.21 15.02
C GLY A 321 2.30 0.16 14.40
N SER A 322 3.08 0.98 15.10
CA SER A 322 4.39 1.39 14.62
C SER A 322 5.41 0.23 14.61
N GLY A 323 6.35 0.29 13.68
CA GLY A 323 7.33 -0.77 13.44
C GLY A 323 8.23 -1.13 14.64
N ASP A 324 8.29 -0.27 15.66
CA ASP A 324 9.04 -0.50 16.90
C ASP A 324 8.36 -1.50 17.85
N LYS A 325 7.08 -1.80 17.67
CA LYS A 325 6.35 -2.82 18.43
C LYS A 325 6.84 -4.25 18.12
N GLY A 326 7.46 -4.47 16.96
CA GLY A 326 7.93 -5.78 16.53
C GLY A 326 6.80 -6.79 16.28
N THR A 327 5.61 -6.32 15.87
CA THR A 327 4.40 -7.11 15.65
C THR A 327 3.97 -7.11 14.17
N PRO A 328 4.80 -7.64 13.24
CA PRO A 328 4.50 -7.62 11.80
C PRO A 328 3.45 -8.64 11.37
N VAL A 329 2.96 -9.46 12.29
CA VAL A 329 1.89 -10.42 12.06
C VAL A 329 0.75 -10.12 13.02
N VAL A 330 -0.47 -10.13 12.51
CA VAL A 330 -1.68 -9.95 13.32
C VAL A 330 -2.61 -11.13 13.09
N VAL A 331 -3.13 -11.68 14.17
CA VAL A 331 -4.16 -12.70 14.15
C VAL A 331 -5.50 -12.07 14.48
N VAL A 332 -6.48 -12.29 13.61
CA VAL A 332 -7.87 -11.89 13.84
C VAL A 332 -8.70 -13.15 14.02
N ARG A 333 -9.36 -13.24 15.15
CA ARG A 333 -10.12 -14.40 15.61
C ARG A 333 -11.60 -14.06 15.65
N ASP A 334 -12.44 -15.03 15.33
CA ASP A 334 -13.90 -14.93 15.38
C ASP A 334 -14.51 -13.82 14.48
N TYR A 335 -13.79 -13.39 13.43
CA TYR A 335 -14.24 -12.33 12.54
C TYR A 335 -15.53 -12.69 11.80
N PHE A 336 -15.66 -13.94 11.37
CA PHE A 336 -16.84 -14.41 10.63
C PHE A 336 -17.97 -14.94 11.51
N LYS A 337 -17.78 -15.01 12.83
CA LYS A 337 -18.85 -15.39 13.74
C LYS A 337 -19.95 -14.34 13.76
N LYS A 338 -21.19 -14.79 13.70
CA LYS A 338 -22.38 -13.97 13.67
C LYS A 338 -23.03 -13.86 15.05
N TYR A 339 -23.89 -12.87 15.22
CA TYR A 339 -24.67 -12.65 16.46
C TYR A 339 -25.45 -13.89 16.93
N VAL A 340 -25.78 -14.79 16.00
CA VAL A 340 -26.57 -16.01 16.26
C VAL A 340 -25.71 -17.26 16.52
N ASP A 341 -24.39 -17.17 16.44
CA ASP A 341 -23.47 -18.30 16.68
C ASP A 341 -23.28 -18.63 18.19
#